data_d8638abd3f44446f7fb3deed6503e00d
#
_entry.id   d8638abd3f44446f7fb3deed6503e00d
#
_cell.length_a   1.000
_cell.length_b   1.000
_cell.length_c   1.000
_cell.angle_alpha   90.00
_cell.angle_beta   90.00
_cell.angle_gamma   90.00
#
_symmetry.space_group_name_H-M   'P 1'
#
loop_
_entity.id
_entity.type
_entity.pdbx_description
1 polymer ?
#
loop_
_entity_poly.entity_id
_entity_poly.type
_entity_poly.pdbx_seq_one_letter_code
_entity_poly.pdbx_strand_id
1 'polypeptide(L)'
;MAITAACMLPHPPLIVPEVGRGEEEKIRCTINAYEDAARRIGVWKPDTIVLISPHQTMYADYFHISPGEKAVGDFGQFRAEQVRLEVTYDTRFVELLCQFINGEGLLGGTLGEREKRLDHGTMVPLYFINKFWTGYRLVRVGLSGLPLEEHYRLGQYIQQTAELLEQNVVVIGSGDLSHRLKKDGPYGYQKEGPEYDRQIMEIMGQGDFAALLEFSEEFCEKA
;
A
#
# COMPACT_ATOMS: atom_id res chain seq x y z
N MET A 1 -7.97 -17.59 11.54
CA MET A 1 -7.90 -16.12 11.64
C MET A 1 -7.94 -15.57 10.24
N ALA A 2 -8.15 -14.28 10.07
CA ALA A 2 -8.37 -13.69 8.75
C ALA A 2 -7.67 -12.32 8.72
N ILE A 3 -8.15 -11.36 7.98
CA ILE A 3 -7.64 -9.99 8.01
C ILE A 3 -7.86 -9.41 9.42
N THR A 4 -6.78 -9.15 10.13
CA THR A 4 -6.83 -8.55 11.47
C THR A 4 -7.04 -7.05 11.42
N ALA A 5 -6.45 -6.41 10.42
CA ALA A 5 -6.58 -4.98 10.20
C ALA A 5 -6.27 -4.58 8.74
N ALA A 6 -6.79 -3.44 8.33
CA ALA A 6 -6.38 -2.74 7.13
C ALA A 6 -6.00 -1.30 7.48
N CYS A 7 -4.95 -0.78 6.87
CA CYS A 7 -4.43 0.55 7.10
C CYS A 7 -4.16 1.27 5.78
N MET A 8 -4.53 2.54 5.69
CA MET A 8 -3.99 3.44 4.67
C MET A 8 -2.80 4.19 5.26
N LEU A 9 -1.64 4.09 4.61
CA LEU A 9 -0.40 4.70 5.07
C LEU A 9 0.24 5.51 3.95
N PRO A 10 0.48 6.81 4.13
CA PRO A 10 1.14 7.64 3.12
C PRO A 10 2.61 7.22 2.98
N HIS A 11 3.22 7.52 1.83
CA HIS A 11 4.60 7.10 1.59
C HIS A 11 5.55 8.22 1.12
N PRO A 12 5.44 9.47 1.59
CA PRO A 12 6.41 10.49 1.22
C PRO A 12 7.80 10.07 1.73
N PRO A 13 8.81 9.95 0.85
CA PRO A 13 10.15 9.51 1.28
C PRO A 13 10.76 10.42 2.34
N LEU A 14 10.35 11.70 2.35
CA LEU A 14 10.75 12.72 3.33
C LEU A 14 10.52 12.28 4.80
N ILE A 15 9.54 11.40 5.06
CA ILE A 15 9.22 10.95 6.42
C ILE A 15 10.32 10.07 7.04
N VAL A 16 11.20 9.50 6.21
CA VAL A 16 12.37 8.72 6.64
C VAL A 16 13.51 9.70 6.98
N PRO A 17 14.01 9.73 8.24
CA PRO A 17 14.97 10.75 8.69
C PRO A 17 16.23 10.82 7.83
N GLU A 18 16.73 9.69 7.34
CA GLU A 18 17.91 9.65 6.48
C GLU A 18 17.69 10.31 5.10
N VAL A 19 16.42 10.39 4.68
CA VAL A 19 15.99 11.09 3.46
C VAL A 19 15.65 12.54 3.79
N GLY A 20 14.87 12.77 4.84
CA GLY A 20 14.39 14.10 5.26
C GLY A 20 15.47 15.04 5.76
N ARG A 21 16.49 14.49 6.48
CA ARG A 21 17.64 15.24 6.99
C ARG A 21 17.27 16.51 7.79
N GLY A 22 16.20 16.38 8.58
CA GLY A 22 15.62 17.46 9.39
C GLY A 22 14.34 18.07 8.80
N GLU A 23 14.08 17.91 7.51
CA GLU A 23 12.85 18.41 6.88
C GLU A 23 11.60 17.59 7.30
N GLU A 24 11.79 16.32 7.72
CA GLU A 24 10.74 15.45 8.25
C GLU A 24 10.06 16.05 9.50
N GLU A 25 10.76 16.93 10.23
CA GLU A 25 10.18 17.62 11.38
C GLU A 25 8.94 18.45 11.04
N LYS A 26 8.84 18.92 9.78
CA LYS A 26 7.68 19.69 9.30
C LYS A 26 6.40 18.87 9.26
N ILE A 27 6.53 17.55 9.23
CA ILE A 27 5.40 16.60 9.19
C ILE A 27 5.41 15.66 10.40
N ARG A 28 5.85 16.16 11.56
CA ARG A 28 5.97 15.40 12.81
C ARG A 28 4.65 14.73 13.21
N CYS A 29 3.51 15.38 12.97
CA CYS A 29 2.19 14.77 13.25
C CYS A 29 2.00 13.48 12.46
N THR A 30 2.38 13.46 11.19
CA THR A 30 2.32 12.26 10.33
C THR A 30 3.26 11.17 10.82
N ILE A 31 4.49 11.54 11.23
CA ILE A 31 5.46 10.59 11.80
C ILE A 31 4.90 9.93 13.05
N ASN A 32 4.34 10.71 13.97
CA ASN A 32 3.77 10.18 15.20
C ASN A 32 2.60 9.22 14.95
N ALA A 33 1.71 9.57 14.00
CA ALA A 33 0.61 8.70 13.59
C ALA A 33 1.13 7.41 12.94
N TYR A 34 2.19 7.52 12.15
CA TYR A 34 2.84 6.38 11.52
C TYR A 34 3.45 5.41 12.53
N GLU A 35 4.16 5.95 13.52
CA GLU A 35 4.76 5.15 14.59
C GLU A 35 3.69 4.47 15.46
N ASP A 36 2.55 5.14 15.70
CA ASP A 36 1.43 4.51 16.41
C ASP A 36 0.83 3.36 15.59
N ALA A 37 0.58 3.57 14.29
CA ALA A 37 0.10 2.51 13.40
C ALA A 37 1.07 1.32 13.35
N ALA A 38 2.37 1.60 13.17
CA ALA A 38 3.40 0.57 13.13
C ALA A 38 3.51 -0.21 14.44
N ARG A 39 3.37 0.46 15.59
CA ARG A 39 3.34 -0.19 16.90
C ARG A 39 2.13 -1.11 17.05
N ARG A 40 0.94 -0.69 16.59
CA ARG A 40 -0.27 -1.53 16.60
C ARG A 40 -0.08 -2.77 15.73
N ILE A 41 0.49 -2.62 14.52
CA ILE A 41 0.83 -3.75 13.65
C ILE A 41 1.79 -4.70 14.38
N GLY A 42 2.79 -4.16 15.08
CA GLY A 42 3.71 -4.96 15.90
C GLY A 42 3.05 -5.73 17.03
N VAL A 43 1.96 -5.19 17.62
CA VAL A 43 1.16 -5.92 18.64
C VAL A 43 0.35 -7.04 18.02
N TRP A 44 -0.20 -6.83 16.83
CA TRP A 44 -0.98 -7.86 16.11
C TRP A 44 -0.13 -8.99 15.56
N LYS A 45 1.18 -8.77 15.35
CA LYS A 45 2.14 -9.76 14.88
C LYS A 45 1.64 -10.54 13.66
N PRO A 46 1.36 -9.86 12.54
CA PRO A 46 0.87 -10.54 11.35
C PRO A 46 1.88 -11.59 10.85
N ASP A 47 1.36 -12.72 10.36
CA ASP A 47 2.13 -13.71 9.63
C ASP A 47 2.47 -13.18 8.23
N THR A 48 1.50 -12.45 7.63
CA THR A 48 1.62 -11.88 6.29
C THR A 48 1.14 -10.44 6.28
N ILE A 49 1.91 -9.59 5.62
CA ILE A 49 1.51 -8.23 5.22
C ILE A 49 1.22 -8.24 3.72
N VAL A 50 -0.01 -7.90 3.34
CA VAL A 50 -0.36 -7.61 1.95
C VAL A 50 -0.24 -6.11 1.76
N LEU A 51 0.72 -5.67 0.94
CA LEU A 51 0.98 -4.26 0.69
C LEU A 51 0.73 -3.92 -0.77
N ILE A 52 -0.15 -2.96 -0.98
CA ILE A 52 -0.54 -2.44 -2.29
C ILE A 52 0.17 -1.09 -2.48
N SER A 53 0.99 -0.97 -3.55
CA SER A 53 1.76 0.24 -3.85
C SER A 53 1.47 0.74 -5.26
N PRO A 54 1.23 2.05 -5.46
CA PRO A 54 1.08 2.65 -6.78
C PRO A 54 2.42 2.76 -7.53
N HIS A 55 3.54 2.55 -6.87
CA HIS A 55 4.89 2.57 -7.46
C HIS A 55 5.41 1.19 -7.85
N GLN A 56 4.64 0.14 -7.58
CA GLN A 56 4.83 -1.20 -8.11
C GLN A 56 4.49 -1.21 -9.62
N THR A 57 4.88 -2.27 -10.34
CA THR A 57 4.46 -2.45 -11.74
C THR A 57 2.95 -2.33 -11.85
N MET A 58 2.48 -1.34 -12.59
CA MET A 58 1.08 -1.06 -12.84
C MET A 58 0.71 -1.35 -14.30
N TYR A 59 -0.41 -2.01 -14.51
CA TYR A 59 -1.01 -2.28 -15.81
C TYR A 59 -2.42 -1.67 -15.87
N ALA A 60 -2.87 -1.36 -17.07
CA ALA A 60 -4.22 -0.80 -17.28
C ALA A 60 -5.34 -1.79 -16.95
N ASP A 61 -5.08 -3.08 -17.13
CA ASP A 61 -6.08 -4.15 -17.11
C ASP A 61 -5.64 -5.40 -16.32
N TYR A 62 -4.65 -5.28 -15.43
CA TYR A 62 -4.09 -6.44 -14.74
C TYR A 62 -3.51 -6.07 -13.38
N PHE A 63 -3.84 -6.82 -12.33
CA PHE A 63 -3.22 -6.70 -11.02
C PHE A 63 -1.91 -7.47 -10.97
N HIS A 64 -0.80 -6.77 -10.95
CA HIS A 64 0.51 -7.41 -10.82
C HIS A 64 0.81 -7.76 -9.37
N ILE A 65 1.12 -9.02 -9.11
CA ILE A 65 1.57 -9.53 -7.81
C ILE A 65 3.02 -9.95 -7.97
N SER A 66 3.91 -9.44 -7.11
CA SER A 66 5.34 -9.74 -7.22
C SER A 66 5.63 -11.23 -7.04
N PRO A 67 6.32 -11.84 -8.02
CA PRO A 67 6.78 -13.23 -7.93
C PRO A 67 8.07 -13.37 -7.14
N GLY A 68 8.48 -14.61 -6.93
CA GLY A 68 9.78 -14.97 -6.35
C GLY A 68 9.73 -15.14 -4.84
N GLU A 69 10.89 -15.29 -4.22
CA GLU A 69 11.00 -15.61 -2.79
C GLU A 69 11.39 -14.40 -1.95
N LYS A 70 12.12 -13.44 -2.56
CA LYS A 70 12.68 -12.29 -1.86
C LYS A 70 12.77 -11.06 -2.74
N ALA A 71 12.74 -9.90 -2.11
CA ALA A 71 13.08 -8.63 -2.76
C ALA A 71 13.93 -7.77 -1.84
N VAL A 72 14.70 -6.89 -2.45
CA VAL A 72 15.53 -5.90 -1.78
C VAL A 72 15.26 -4.50 -2.34
N GLY A 73 15.43 -3.49 -1.51
CA GLY A 73 15.36 -2.10 -1.93
C GLY A 73 16.23 -1.21 -1.06
N ASP A 74 16.47 -0.01 -1.53
CA ASP A 74 17.12 1.05 -0.76
C ASP A 74 16.55 2.42 -1.18
N PHE A 75 16.86 3.47 -0.39
CA PHE A 75 16.46 4.84 -0.70
C PHE A 75 17.52 5.59 -1.50
N GLY A 76 18.33 4.90 -2.33
CA GLY A 76 19.40 5.51 -3.13
C GLY A 76 18.90 6.61 -4.08
N GLN A 77 17.71 6.46 -4.68
CA GLN A 77 17.08 7.50 -5.50
C GLN A 77 16.81 8.81 -4.71
N PHE A 78 16.79 8.74 -3.37
CA PHE A 78 16.65 9.86 -2.44
C PHE A 78 17.95 10.15 -1.69
N ARG A 79 19.10 9.67 -2.17
CA ARG A 79 20.44 9.86 -1.59
C ARG A 79 20.59 9.31 -0.16
N ALA A 80 19.96 8.17 0.11
CA ALA A 80 20.01 7.46 1.37
C ALA A 80 20.13 5.94 1.14
N GLU A 81 21.11 5.53 0.31
CA GLU A 81 21.38 4.15 -0.08
C GLU A 81 21.77 3.23 1.08
N GLN A 82 22.17 3.79 2.21
CA GLN A 82 22.47 3.06 3.44
C GLN A 82 21.21 2.48 4.09
N VAL A 83 20.04 3.06 3.83
CA VAL A 83 18.75 2.53 4.31
C VAL A 83 18.28 1.47 3.35
N ARG A 84 18.50 0.21 3.72
CA ARG A 84 18.18 -0.96 2.89
C ARG A 84 17.17 -1.84 3.60
N LEU A 85 16.26 -2.41 2.83
CA LEU A 85 15.31 -3.40 3.29
C LEU A 85 15.43 -4.66 2.43
N GLU A 86 15.34 -5.82 3.09
CA GLU A 86 15.13 -7.11 2.46
C GLU A 86 13.85 -7.71 3.01
N VAL A 87 13.03 -8.28 2.15
CA VAL A 87 11.79 -8.96 2.52
C VAL A 87 11.74 -10.36 1.93
N THR A 88 11.09 -11.27 2.65
CA THR A 88 10.74 -12.60 2.14
C THR A 88 9.27 -12.56 1.71
N TYR A 89 8.99 -13.02 0.50
CA TYR A 89 7.61 -13.10 0.01
C TYR A 89 6.88 -14.32 0.58
N ASP A 90 5.57 -14.18 0.77
CA ASP A 90 4.68 -15.30 1.07
C ASP A 90 4.26 -15.99 -0.22
N THR A 91 5.10 -16.86 -0.72
CA THR A 91 4.89 -17.58 -2.00
C THR A 91 3.62 -18.41 -1.98
N ARG A 92 3.30 -19.05 -0.82
CA ARG A 92 2.08 -19.85 -0.67
C ARG A 92 0.82 -18.99 -0.75
N PHE A 93 0.84 -17.81 -0.13
CA PHE A 93 -0.26 -16.86 -0.22
C PHE A 93 -0.43 -16.37 -1.66
N VAL A 94 0.67 -16.00 -2.32
CA VAL A 94 0.65 -15.54 -3.72
C VAL A 94 0.09 -16.61 -4.66
N GLU A 95 0.54 -17.86 -4.53
CA GLU A 95 0.05 -18.97 -5.35
C GLU A 95 -1.47 -19.17 -5.20
N LEU A 96 -1.97 -19.21 -3.96
CA LEU A 96 -3.39 -19.41 -3.69
C LEU A 96 -4.24 -18.20 -4.13
N LEU A 97 -3.76 -16.98 -3.88
CA LEU A 97 -4.42 -15.76 -4.34
C LEU A 97 -4.56 -15.76 -5.88
N CYS A 98 -3.49 -16.13 -6.59
CA CYS A 98 -3.54 -16.24 -8.06
C CYS A 98 -4.53 -17.32 -8.53
N GLN A 99 -4.70 -18.43 -7.79
CA GLN A 99 -5.71 -19.44 -8.11
C GLN A 99 -7.13 -18.86 -8.00
N PHE A 100 -7.45 -18.12 -6.94
CA PHE A 100 -8.74 -17.46 -6.79
C PHE A 100 -8.98 -16.44 -7.90
N ILE A 101 -8.02 -15.54 -8.13
CA ILE A 101 -8.11 -14.51 -9.17
C ILE A 101 -8.43 -15.14 -10.54
N ASN A 102 -7.65 -16.14 -10.94
CA ASN A 102 -7.81 -16.79 -12.24
C ASN A 102 -9.10 -17.62 -12.33
N GLY A 103 -9.49 -18.29 -11.24
CA GLY A 103 -10.72 -19.11 -11.19
C GLY A 103 -12.00 -18.30 -11.36
N GLU A 104 -11.99 -17.06 -10.90
CA GLU A 104 -13.13 -16.15 -10.92
C GLU A 104 -13.06 -15.09 -12.03
N GLY A 105 -12.06 -15.19 -12.91
CA GLY A 105 -11.93 -14.33 -14.09
C GLY A 105 -11.48 -12.90 -13.81
N LEU A 106 -10.91 -12.61 -12.64
CA LEU A 106 -10.24 -11.35 -12.38
C LEU A 106 -8.85 -11.36 -13.04
N LEU A 107 -8.51 -10.30 -13.74
CA LEU A 107 -7.22 -10.20 -14.43
C LEU A 107 -6.10 -9.84 -13.44
N GLY A 108 -5.28 -10.81 -13.08
CA GLY A 108 -4.18 -10.60 -12.14
C GLY A 108 -3.26 -11.82 -11.99
N GLY A 109 -2.11 -11.61 -11.39
CA GLY A 109 -1.13 -12.67 -11.13
C GLY A 109 0.32 -12.19 -11.19
N THR A 110 1.25 -13.11 -11.41
CA THR A 110 2.69 -12.85 -11.29
C THR A 110 3.41 -12.58 -12.61
N LEU A 111 2.70 -12.49 -13.72
CA LEU A 111 3.31 -12.25 -15.02
C LEU A 111 3.66 -10.76 -15.21
N GLY A 112 4.73 -10.52 -15.98
CA GLY A 112 5.07 -9.17 -16.43
C GLY A 112 5.83 -8.32 -15.40
N GLU A 113 6.51 -8.92 -14.42
CA GLU A 113 7.32 -8.13 -13.48
C GLU A 113 8.37 -7.31 -14.22
N ARG A 114 8.34 -5.97 -14.03
CA ARG A 114 9.29 -5.03 -14.63
C ARG A 114 10.32 -4.53 -13.64
N GLU A 115 9.94 -4.41 -12.36
CA GLU A 115 10.81 -3.90 -11.29
C GLU A 115 10.79 -4.86 -10.09
N LYS A 116 11.91 -5.55 -9.91
CA LYS A 116 12.09 -6.50 -8.80
C LYS A 116 12.47 -5.82 -7.48
N ARG A 117 13.07 -4.62 -7.56
CA ARG A 117 13.44 -3.89 -6.36
C ARG A 117 12.19 -3.35 -5.65
N LEU A 118 12.28 -3.23 -4.34
CA LEU A 118 11.22 -2.58 -3.57
C LEU A 118 11.18 -1.10 -3.93
N ASP A 119 10.00 -0.62 -4.28
CA ASP A 119 9.71 0.80 -4.48
C ASP A 119 9.53 1.52 -3.14
N HIS A 120 9.59 2.85 -3.15
CA HIS A 120 9.46 3.64 -1.92
C HIS A 120 8.06 3.54 -1.29
N GLY A 121 7.00 3.35 -2.08
CA GLY A 121 5.65 3.11 -1.57
C GLY A 121 5.56 1.81 -0.76
N THR A 122 6.39 0.82 -1.09
CA THR A 122 6.57 -0.39 -0.27
C THR A 122 7.51 -0.15 0.90
N MET A 123 8.62 0.54 0.67
CA MET A 123 9.70 0.67 1.66
C MET A 123 9.35 1.60 2.82
N VAL A 124 8.62 2.70 2.58
CA VAL A 124 8.28 3.65 3.65
C VAL A 124 7.44 3.00 4.74
N PRO A 125 6.31 2.32 4.44
CA PRO A 125 5.57 1.58 5.46
C PRO A 125 6.42 0.57 6.21
N LEU A 126 7.20 -0.24 5.47
CA LEU A 126 8.01 -1.28 6.08
C LEU A 126 9.16 -0.74 6.94
N TYR A 127 9.72 0.43 6.62
CA TYR A 127 10.71 1.10 7.46
C TYR A 127 10.20 1.35 8.89
N PHE A 128 8.95 1.81 9.03
CA PHE A 128 8.35 2.05 10.33
C PHE A 128 7.91 0.76 11.01
N ILE A 129 7.30 -0.16 10.28
CA ILE A 129 6.82 -1.44 10.83
C ILE A 129 7.98 -2.27 11.37
N ASN A 130 9.10 -2.31 10.66
CA ASN A 130 10.28 -3.07 11.05
C ASN A 130 10.92 -2.59 12.37
N LYS A 131 10.59 -1.40 12.86
CA LYS A 131 10.97 -0.97 14.21
C LYS A 131 10.28 -1.76 15.33
N PHE A 132 9.15 -2.40 15.02
CA PHE A 132 8.31 -3.09 15.99
C PHE A 132 8.08 -4.58 15.69
N TRP A 133 8.07 -4.96 14.41
CA TRP A 133 7.83 -6.33 13.96
C TRP A 133 8.49 -6.62 12.63
N THR A 134 9.25 -7.73 12.57
CA THR A 134 9.94 -8.23 11.36
C THR A 134 9.60 -9.68 11.04
N GLY A 135 8.71 -10.30 11.83
CA GLY A 135 8.36 -11.72 11.72
C GLY A 135 7.28 -12.02 10.67
N TYR A 136 7.06 -11.13 9.71
CA TYR A 136 6.07 -11.28 8.63
C TYR A 136 6.71 -11.73 7.32
N ARG A 137 5.87 -12.25 6.43
CA ARG A 137 6.14 -12.37 4.99
C ARG A 137 5.36 -11.30 4.23
N LEU A 138 5.84 -10.92 3.04
CA LEU A 138 5.23 -9.87 2.23
C LEU A 138 4.49 -10.47 1.03
N VAL A 139 3.32 -9.93 0.75
CA VAL A 139 2.66 -10.01 -0.57
C VAL A 139 2.62 -8.60 -1.12
N ARG A 140 3.35 -8.34 -2.21
CA ARG A 140 3.42 -7.01 -2.83
C ARG A 140 2.55 -6.98 -4.08
N VAL A 141 1.61 -6.04 -4.12
CA VAL A 141 0.62 -5.92 -5.19
C VAL A 141 0.69 -4.52 -5.80
N GLY A 142 0.66 -4.44 -7.12
CA GLY A 142 0.51 -3.18 -7.86
C GLY A 142 -0.95 -2.76 -7.97
N LEU A 143 -1.19 -1.47 -8.14
CA LEU A 143 -2.47 -0.98 -8.60
C LEU A 143 -2.71 -1.39 -10.06
N SER A 144 -3.97 -1.28 -10.48
CA SER A 144 -4.41 -1.52 -11.86
C SER A 144 -5.26 -0.36 -12.34
N GLY A 145 -5.37 -0.18 -13.66
CA GLY A 145 -6.37 0.70 -14.28
C GLY A 145 -7.77 0.09 -14.38
N LEU A 146 -8.00 -1.08 -13.77
CA LEU A 146 -9.32 -1.69 -13.67
C LEU A 146 -10.25 -0.84 -12.79
N PRO A 147 -11.59 -0.96 -12.94
CA PRO A 147 -12.57 -0.25 -12.12
C PRO A 147 -12.42 -0.51 -10.61
N LEU A 148 -12.96 0.39 -9.78
CA LEU A 148 -12.87 0.29 -8.31
C LEU A 148 -13.49 -1.01 -7.78
N GLU A 149 -14.55 -1.50 -8.42
CA GLU A 149 -15.19 -2.77 -8.07
C GLU A 149 -14.24 -3.96 -8.20
N GLU A 150 -13.33 -3.94 -9.18
CA GLU A 150 -12.33 -5.00 -9.35
C GLU A 150 -11.26 -4.94 -8.25
N HIS A 151 -10.91 -3.75 -7.77
CA HIS A 151 -10.06 -3.60 -6.58
C HIS A 151 -10.74 -4.13 -5.32
N TYR A 152 -12.05 -3.88 -5.17
CA TYR A 152 -12.84 -4.44 -4.08
C TYR A 152 -12.90 -5.98 -4.15
N ARG A 153 -13.11 -6.55 -5.33
CA ARG A 153 -13.07 -8.01 -5.55
C ARG A 153 -11.70 -8.59 -5.20
N LEU A 154 -10.61 -7.93 -5.60
CA LEU A 154 -9.26 -8.35 -5.18
C LEU A 154 -9.14 -8.40 -3.65
N GLY A 155 -9.68 -7.41 -2.94
CA GLY A 155 -9.73 -7.41 -1.48
C GLY A 155 -10.47 -8.62 -0.90
N GLN A 156 -11.60 -9.02 -1.51
CA GLN A 156 -12.33 -10.22 -1.11
C GLN A 156 -11.52 -11.50 -1.32
N TYR A 157 -10.75 -11.62 -2.41
CA TYR A 157 -9.88 -12.78 -2.64
C TYR A 157 -8.69 -12.81 -1.69
N ILE A 158 -8.14 -11.66 -1.31
CA ILE A 158 -7.12 -11.55 -0.26
C ILE A 158 -7.68 -12.08 1.07
N GLN A 159 -8.91 -11.70 1.42
CA GLN A 159 -9.58 -12.20 2.63
C GLN A 159 -9.78 -13.71 2.58
N GLN A 160 -10.35 -14.24 1.50
CA GLN A 160 -10.56 -15.68 1.32
C GLN A 160 -9.24 -16.47 1.40
N THR A 161 -8.17 -15.93 0.82
CA THR A 161 -6.83 -16.53 0.88
C THR A 161 -6.33 -16.58 2.33
N ALA A 162 -6.46 -15.49 3.07
CA ALA A 162 -6.07 -15.43 4.49
C ALA A 162 -6.85 -16.43 5.35
N GLU A 163 -8.16 -16.55 5.11
CA GLU A 163 -9.03 -17.50 5.81
C GLU A 163 -8.63 -18.94 5.54
N LEU A 164 -8.42 -19.30 4.27
CA LEU A 164 -8.06 -20.66 3.89
C LEU A 164 -6.67 -21.08 4.38
N LEU A 165 -5.74 -20.14 4.47
CA LEU A 165 -4.40 -20.38 5.01
C LEU A 165 -4.34 -20.28 6.54
N GLU A 166 -5.43 -19.87 7.20
CA GLU A 166 -5.51 -19.63 8.64
C GLU A 166 -4.45 -18.65 9.16
N GLN A 167 -4.03 -17.70 8.30
CA GLN A 167 -3.00 -16.71 8.63
C GLN A 167 -3.61 -15.45 9.25
N ASN A 168 -2.80 -14.81 10.11
CA ASN A 168 -3.05 -13.47 10.60
C ASN A 168 -2.49 -12.46 9.60
N VAL A 169 -3.36 -11.71 8.93
CA VAL A 169 -2.98 -10.81 7.84
C VAL A 169 -3.31 -9.37 8.18
N VAL A 170 -2.37 -8.48 7.85
CA VAL A 170 -2.60 -7.03 7.80
C VAL A 170 -2.50 -6.56 6.36
N VAL A 171 -3.49 -5.80 5.90
CA VAL A 171 -3.50 -5.18 4.56
C VAL A 171 -3.07 -3.73 4.68
N ILE A 172 -2.16 -3.30 3.83
CA ILE A 172 -1.68 -1.92 3.76
C ILE A 172 -1.93 -1.36 2.37
N GLY A 173 -2.82 -0.37 2.28
CA GLY A 173 -2.91 0.51 1.13
C GLY A 173 -1.87 1.62 1.29
N SER A 174 -0.76 1.51 0.56
CA SER A 174 0.25 2.55 0.55
C SER A 174 -0.13 3.59 -0.48
N GLY A 175 -0.48 4.80 -0.03
CA GLY A 175 -0.96 5.84 -0.92
C GLY A 175 -1.08 7.19 -0.23
N ASP A 176 -0.78 8.22 -0.99
CA ASP A 176 -0.98 9.60 -0.57
C ASP A 176 -2.40 10.05 -0.96
N LEU A 177 -2.91 11.05 -0.25
CA LEU A 177 -4.12 11.76 -0.63
C LEU A 177 -3.82 12.70 -1.81
N SER A 178 -4.71 13.67 -2.10
CA SER A 178 -4.55 14.57 -3.23
C SER A 178 -3.20 15.30 -3.22
N HIS A 179 -2.57 15.37 -4.38
CA HIS A 179 -1.40 16.21 -4.61
C HIS A 179 -1.75 17.62 -5.12
N ARG A 180 -3.04 17.92 -5.37
CA ARG A 180 -3.50 19.18 -6.00
C ARG A 180 -4.03 20.19 -4.97
N LEU A 181 -3.23 20.40 -3.91
CA LEU A 181 -3.65 21.21 -2.75
C LEU A 181 -3.11 22.64 -2.78
N LYS A 182 -2.11 22.97 -3.61
CA LYS A 182 -1.44 24.27 -3.61
C LYS A 182 -1.20 24.78 -5.02
N LYS A 183 -1.47 26.10 -5.26
CA LYS A 183 -1.28 26.73 -6.58
C LYS A 183 0.18 26.72 -7.06
N ASP A 184 1.10 26.81 -6.14
CA ASP A 184 2.55 26.81 -6.33
C ASP A 184 3.20 25.42 -6.14
N GLY A 185 2.39 24.39 -5.91
CA GLY A 185 2.84 23.02 -5.83
C GLY A 185 3.10 22.40 -7.21
N PRO A 186 3.82 21.27 -7.28
CA PRO A 186 4.22 20.65 -8.55
C PRO A 186 3.03 20.16 -9.40
N TYR A 187 1.89 19.90 -8.77
CA TYR A 187 0.65 19.43 -9.41
C TYR A 187 -0.43 20.52 -9.50
N GLY A 188 -0.14 21.74 -8.99
CA GLY A 188 -1.09 22.84 -8.95
C GLY A 188 -2.21 22.66 -7.92
N TYR A 189 -3.25 23.47 -8.08
CA TYR A 189 -4.44 23.43 -7.22
C TYR A 189 -5.68 23.09 -8.05
N GLN A 190 -6.45 22.15 -7.56
CA GLN A 190 -7.80 21.85 -8.02
C GLN A 190 -8.75 21.88 -6.82
N LYS A 191 -9.96 22.37 -7.00
CA LYS A 191 -10.96 22.42 -5.91
C LYS A 191 -11.37 21.03 -5.42
N GLU A 192 -11.26 20.04 -6.30
CA GLU A 192 -11.53 18.63 -6.01
C GLU A 192 -10.52 18.04 -5.04
N GLY A 193 -9.27 18.54 -5.01
CA GLY A 193 -8.21 18.01 -4.15
C GLY A 193 -8.56 18.07 -2.65
N PRO A 194 -8.77 19.24 -2.04
CA PRO A 194 -9.17 19.32 -0.63
C PRO A 194 -10.51 18.63 -0.33
N GLU A 195 -11.42 18.59 -1.28
CA GLU A 195 -12.70 17.92 -1.12
C GLU A 195 -12.54 16.40 -1.10
N TYR A 196 -11.68 15.86 -1.96
CA TYR A 196 -11.33 14.45 -1.97
C TYR A 196 -10.72 14.03 -0.62
N ASP A 197 -9.73 14.78 -0.13
CA ASP A 197 -9.10 14.49 1.16
C ASP A 197 -10.12 14.49 2.30
N ARG A 198 -11.04 15.46 2.32
CA ARG A 198 -12.09 15.56 3.33
C ARG A 198 -13.02 14.34 3.30
N GLN A 199 -13.49 13.96 2.10
CA GLN A 199 -14.40 12.82 1.94
C GLN A 199 -13.74 11.51 2.33
N ILE A 200 -12.49 11.25 1.90
CA ILE A 200 -11.74 10.06 2.31
C ILE A 200 -11.63 10.00 3.85
N MET A 201 -11.27 11.11 4.50
CA MET A 201 -11.13 11.14 5.95
C MET A 201 -12.47 10.87 6.67
N GLU A 202 -13.58 11.41 6.17
CA GLU A 202 -14.92 11.16 6.73
C GLU A 202 -15.33 9.68 6.56
N ILE A 203 -15.25 9.15 5.35
CA ILE A 203 -15.59 7.76 5.04
C ILE A 203 -14.78 6.78 5.88
N MET A 204 -13.47 6.98 5.93
CA MET A 204 -12.57 6.15 6.75
C MET A 204 -12.87 6.28 8.24
N GLY A 205 -13.16 7.49 8.72
CA GLY A 205 -13.50 7.76 10.13
C GLY A 205 -14.82 7.15 10.57
N GLN A 206 -15.79 7.03 9.66
CA GLN A 206 -17.10 6.42 9.90
C GLN A 206 -17.12 4.90 9.68
N GLY A 207 -16.12 4.38 8.96
CA GLY A 207 -16.07 2.97 8.58
C GLY A 207 -17.04 2.61 7.44
N ASP A 208 -17.52 3.59 6.69
CA ASP A 208 -18.41 3.39 5.53
C ASP A 208 -17.61 3.17 4.24
N PHE A 209 -16.84 2.09 4.22
CA PHE A 209 -15.92 1.81 3.10
C PHE A 209 -16.62 1.58 1.76
N ALA A 210 -17.92 1.24 1.76
CA ALA A 210 -18.69 1.06 0.53
C ALA A 210 -18.85 2.38 -0.24
N ALA A 211 -18.91 3.51 0.47
CA ALA A 211 -18.99 4.83 -0.13
C ALA A 211 -17.75 5.19 -0.99
N LEU A 212 -16.62 4.53 -0.80
CA LEU A 212 -15.43 4.71 -1.67
C LEU A 212 -15.69 4.26 -3.11
N LEU A 213 -16.61 3.30 -3.32
CA LEU A 213 -16.98 2.80 -4.65
C LEU A 213 -17.88 3.77 -5.42
N GLU A 214 -18.45 4.78 -4.74
CA GLU A 214 -19.32 5.79 -5.35
C GLU A 214 -18.55 6.97 -5.97
N PHE A 215 -17.22 7.03 -5.74
CA PHE A 215 -16.38 8.07 -6.34
C PHE A 215 -16.34 7.93 -7.85
N SER A 216 -16.67 9.01 -8.57
CA SER A 216 -16.54 9.01 -10.02
C SER A 216 -15.08 9.12 -10.44
N GLU A 217 -14.72 8.45 -11.54
CA GLU A 217 -13.38 8.54 -12.13
C GLU A 217 -12.99 10.00 -12.40
N GLU A 218 -13.93 10.81 -12.96
CA GLU A 218 -13.71 12.23 -13.21
C GLU A 218 -13.34 13.03 -11.96
N PHE A 219 -13.95 12.71 -10.82
CA PHE A 219 -13.61 13.34 -9.53
C PHE A 219 -12.21 12.93 -9.07
N CYS A 220 -11.91 11.63 -9.11
CA CYS A 220 -10.60 11.11 -8.71
C CYS A 220 -9.46 11.65 -9.60
N GLU A 221 -9.66 11.77 -10.92
CA GLU A 221 -8.66 12.32 -11.84
C GLU A 221 -8.35 13.80 -11.58
N LYS A 222 -9.34 14.56 -11.09
CA LYS A 222 -9.18 15.98 -10.78
C LYS A 222 -8.59 16.21 -9.39
N ALA A 223 -8.69 15.25 -8.52
CA ALA A 223 -8.15 15.33 -7.17
C ALA A 223 -6.65 15.00 -7.15
#